data_440bd583e7cc31127b740f973a522c43
#
_entry.id   440bd583e7cc31127b740f973a522c43
#
_cell.length_a   1.000
_cell.length_b   1.000
_cell.length_c   1.000
_cell.angle_alpha   90.00
_cell.angle_beta   90.00
_cell.angle_gamma   90.00
#
_symmetry.space_group_name_H-M   'P 1'
#
loop_
_entity.id
_entity.type
_entity.pdbx_description
1 polymer ?
#
loop_
_entity_poly.entity_id
_entity_poly.type
_entity_poly.pdbx_seq_one_letter_code
_entity_poly.pdbx_strand_id
1 'polypeptide(L)' 'SADWYTALALLKLDRTEDARQAFQAIAAQKTHTFARQAKEMLGGMK' A
#
# COMPACT_ATOMS: atom_id res chain seq x y z
N SER A 1 12.70 -0.58 -0.37
CA SER A 1 11.46 -1.07 -0.97
C SER A 1 10.31 -0.93 0.01
N ALA A 2 9.13 -0.63 -0.52
CA ALA A 2 7.94 -0.51 0.30
C ALA A 2 7.47 -1.90 0.75
N ASP A 3 7.06 -2.00 2.00
CA ASP A 3 6.43 -3.21 2.47
C ASP A 3 5.06 -2.88 3.07
N TRP A 4 4.31 -3.92 3.38
CA TRP A 4 2.95 -3.79 3.86
C TRP A 4 2.87 -2.93 5.13
N TYR A 5 3.76 -3.20 6.08
CA TYR A 5 3.72 -2.49 7.36
C TYR A 5 4.13 -1.03 7.21
N THR A 6 5.05 -0.75 6.31
CA THR A 6 5.43 0.64 6.02
C THR A 6 4.23 1.41 5.47
N ALA A 7 3.50 0.81 4.53
CA ALA A 7 2.31 1.44 3.96
C ALA A 7 1.25 1.71 5.03
N LEU A 8 1.03 0.75 5.93
CA LEU A 8 0.08 0.94 7.02
C LEU A 8 0.50 2.06 7.97
N ALA A 9 1.80 2.14 8.27
CA ALA A 9 2.33 3.20 9.13
C ALA A 9 2.11 4.58 8.50
N LEU A 10 2.30 4.69 7.20
CA LEU A 10 2.08 5.94 6.48
C LEU A 10 0.62 6.38 6.57
N LEU A 11 -0.31 5.44 6.48
CA LEU A 11 -1.72 5.76 6.67
C LEU A 11 -2.00 6.29 8.06
N LYS A 12 -1.40 5.69 9.08
CA LYS A 12 -1.59 6.13 10.46
C LYS A 12 -1.04 7.53 10.70
N LEU A 13 0.00 7.91 9.96
CA LEU A 13 0.59 9.23 10.05
C LEU A 13 -0.13 10.26 9.18
N ASP A 14 -1.27 9.87 8.59
CA ASP A 14 -2.06 10.72 7.71
C ASP A 14 -1.29 11.13 6.45
N ARG A 15 -0.34 10.31 6.02
CA ARG A 15 0.45 10.54 4.82
C ARG A 15 -0.14 9.70 3.69
N THR A 16 -1.35 10.05 3.28
CA THR A 16 -2.14 9.25 2.34
C THR A 16 -1.45 9.10 0.97
N GLU A 17 -0.84 10.17 0.45
CA GLU A 17 -0.17 10.09 -0.84
C GLU A 17 1.00 9.12 -0.80
N ASP A 18 1.80 9.19 0.26
CA ASP A 18 2.93 8.28 0.41
C ASP A 18 2.44 6.84 0.58
N ALA A 19 1.37 6.64 1.35
CA ALA A 19 0.78 5.33 1.54
C ALA A 19 0.26 4.76 0.22
N ARG A 20 -0.38 5.61 -0.59
CA ARG A 20 -0.87 5.17 -1.89
C ARG A 20 0.27 4.65 -2.78
N GLN A 21 1.37 5.39 -2.83
CA GLN A 21 2.53 4.97 -3.60
C GLN A 21 3.08 3.63 -3.09
N ALA A 22 3.14 3.47 -1.77
CA ALA A 22 3.60 2.22 -1.18
C ALA A 22 2.70 1.05 -1.55
N PHE A 23 1.38 1.24 -1.47
CA PHE A 23 0.43 0.20 -1.84
C PHE A 23 0.51 -0.11 -3.33
N GLN A 24 0.70 0.89 -4.18
CA GLN A 24 0.87 0.66 -5.62
C GLN A 24 2.09 -0.20 -5.91
N ALA A 25 3.19 0.06 -5.23
CA ALA A 25 4.41 -0.74 -5.39
C ALA A 25 4.17 -2.19 -4.97
N ILE A 26 3.46 -2.40 -3.85
CA ILE A 26 3.14 -3.75 -3.39
C ILE A 26 2.21 -4.45 -4.38
N ALA A 27 1.19 -3.76 -4.85
CA ALA A 27 0.21 -4.33 -5.77
C ALA A 27 0.85 -4.73 -7.11
N ALA A 28 1.91 -4.04 -7.51
CA ALA A 28 2.62 -4.34 -8.75
C ALA A 28 3.50 -5.59 -8.63
N GLN A 29 3.83 -6.02 -7.42
CA GLN A 29 4.66 -7.20 -7.19
C GLN A 29 3.77 -8.44 -7.11
N LYS A 30 3.68 -9.18 -8.21
CA LYS A 30 2.79 -10.33 -8.29
C LYS A 30 3.09 -11.41 -7.26
N THR A 31 4.33 -11.49 -6.82
CA THR A 31 4.76 -12.48 -5.84
C THR A 31 4.64 -11.99 -4.40
N HIS A 32 4.28 -10.72 -4.19
CA HIS A 32 4.17 -10.18 -2.85
C HIS A 32 2.94 -10.76 -2.15
N THR A 33 3.13 -11.18 -0.88
CA THR A 33 2.07 -11.81 -0.11
C THR A 33 0.83 -10.94 0.00
N PHE A 34 1.02 -9.64 0.13
CA PHE A 34 -0.06 -8.68 0.36
C PHE A 34 -0.49 -7.91 -0.90
N ALA A 35 -0.05 -8.35 -2.08
CA ALA A 35 -0.39 -7.64 -3.32
C ALA A 35 -1.89 -7.48 -3.51
N ARG A 36 -2.65 -8.54 -3.21
CA ARG A 36 -4.10 -8.52 -3.34
C ARG A 36 -4.72 -7.53 -2.36
N GLN A 37 -4.30 -7.57 -1.09
CA GLN A 37 -4.81 -6.62 -0.11
C GLN A 37 -4.44 -5.19 -0.46
N ALA A 38 -3.23 -4.98 -1.02
CA ALA A 38 -2.82 -3.65 -1.45
C ALA A 38 -3.75 -3.10 -2.52
N LYS A 39 -4.16 -3.92 -3.48
CA LYS A 39 -5.11 -3.50 -4.49
C LYS A 39 -6.45 -3.12 -3.89
N GLU A 40 -6.92 -3.87 -2.90
CA GLU A 40 -8.15 -3.57 -2.21
C GLU A 40 -8.06 -2.24 -1.45
N MET A 41 -6.93 -2.00 -0.81
CA MET A 41 -6.70 -0.74 -0.11
C MET A 41 -6.72 0.44 -1.07
N LEU A 42 -6.10 0.30 -2.23
CA LEU A 42 -6.10 1.36 -3.25
C LEU A 42 -7.51 1.65 -3.73
N GLY A 43 -8.33 0.63 -3.88
CA GLY A 43 -9.72 0.79 -4.29
C GLY A 43 -10.54 1.57 -3.30
N GLY A 44 -10.17 1.55 -2.01
CA GLY A 44 -10.85 2.30 -0.97
C GLY A 44 -10.30 3.70 -0.76
N MET A 45 -9.16 4.03 -1.37
CA MET A 45 -8.57 5.35 -1.25
C MET A 45 -9.18 6.32 -2.24
N LYS A 46 -9.33 7.55 -1.81
CA LYS A 46 -9.83 8.63 -2.67
C LYS A 46 -8.72 9.58 -3.04
#